data_e7895203151fc7b5ba6e7dc47df95645
#
_entry.id   e7895203151fc7b5ba6e7dc47df95645
#
_cell.length_a   1.000
_cell.length_b   1.000
_cell.length_c   1.000
_cell.angle_alpha   90.00
_cell.angle_beta   90.00
_cell.angle_gamma   90.00
#
_symmetry.space_group_name_H-M   'P 1'
#
loop_
_entity.id
_entity.type
_entity.pdbx_description
1 polymer ?
#
loop_
_entity_poly.entity_id
_entity_poly.type
_entity_poly.pdbx_seq_one_letter_code
_entity_poly.pdbx_strand_id
1 'polypeptide(L)' 'MQNKVTVTVRGQTYTLIAAEDEAYVRQVAAYVDKKLRETAGSGLAQVDCAVLTALNIADERFKEQEASENLRRQLKELL' A
#
# COMPACT_ATOMS: atom_id res chain seq x y z
N MET A 1 -19.53 -1.01 -11.19
CA MET A 1 -20.03 -2.28 -10.66
C MET A 1 -19.14 -2.73 -9.50
N GLN A 2 -19.72 -3.15 -8.39
CA GLN A 2 -18.93 -3.59 -7.23
C GLN A 2 -18.65 -5.07 -7.31
N ASN A 3 -17.43 -5.44 -6.98
CA ASN A 3 -16.96 -6.82 -6.98
C ASN A 3 -16.68 -7.28 -5.55
N LYS A 4 -16.95 -8.54 -5.26
CA LYS A 4 -16.49 -9.19 -4.05
C LYS A 4 -15.14 -9.86 -4.38
N VAL A 5 -14.09 -9.46 -3.69
CA VAL A 5 -12.75 -10.00 -3.89
C VAL A 5 -12.24 -10.57 -2.58
N THR A 6 -11.82 -11.82 -2.60
CA THR A 6 -11.23 -12.46 -1.41
C THR A 6 -9.72 -12.38 -1.51
N VAL A 7 -9.11 -11.82 -0.48
CA VAL A 7 -7.65 -11.65 -0.41
C VAL A 7 -7.12 -12.25 0.88
N THR A 8 -5.85 -12.65 0.87
CA THR A 8 -5.17 -13.16 2.06
C THR A 8 -4.04 -12.21 2.43
N VAL A 9 -4.10 -11.72 3.68
CA VAL A 9 -3.07 -10.82 4.23
C VAL A 9 -2.66 -11.37 5.58
N ARG A 10 -1.37 -11.61 5.78
CA ARG A 10 -0.81 -12.22 6.98
C ARG A 10 -1.47 -13.54 7.36
N GLY A 11 -1.77 -14.35 6.37
CA GLY A 11 -2.41 -15.65 6.57
C GLY A 11 -3.89 -15.60 6.89
N GLN A 12 -4.48 -14.43 6.98
CA GLN A 12 -5.92 -14.26 7.22
C GLN A 12 -6.63 -13.87 5.93
N THR A 13 -7.83 -14.40 5.77
CA THR A 13 -8.64 -14.19 4.58
C THR A 13 -9.68 -13.11 4.82
N TYR A 14 -9.75 -12.16 3.89
CA TYR A 14 -10.71 -11.06 3.95
C TYR A 14 -11.49 -11.02 2.65
N THR A 15 -12.79 -10.79 2.74
CA THR A 15 -13.64 -10.55 1.57
C THR A 15 -13.96 -9.07 1.50
N LEU A 16 -13.53 -8.44 0.42
CA LEU A 16 -13.67 -7.01 0.22
C LEU A 16 -14.69 -6.72 -0.87
N ILE A 17 -15.42 -5.63 -0.71
CA ILE A 17 -16.30 -5.11 -1.76
C ILE A 17 -15.59 -3.91 -2.37
N ALA A 18 -15.25 -4.00 -3.64
CA ALA A 18 -14.47 -2.97 -4.32
C ALA A 18 -15.11 -2.60 -5.65
N ALA A 19 -15.00 -1.32 -6.02
CA ALA A 19 -15.41 -0.83 -7.33
C ALA A 19 -14.35 -1.13 -8.40
N GLU A 20 -13.12 -1.31 -7.97
CA GLU A 20 -11.98 -1.57 -8.85
C GLU A 20 -11.95 -3.00 -9.32
N ASP A 21 -11.15 -3.24 -10.35
CA ASP A 21 -10.90 -4.54 -10.94
C ASP A 21 -10.29 -5.51 -9.92
N GLU A 22 -10.67 -6.78 -10.00
CA GLU A 22 -10.19 -7.82 -9.08
C GLU A 22 -8.67 -7.93 -9.07
N ALA A 23 -8.05 -7.87 -10.26
CA ALA A 23 -6.59 -7.96 -10.37
C ALA A 23 -5.90 -6.81 -9.63
N TYR A 24 -6.46 -5.62 -9.71
CA TYR A 24 -5.96 -4.45 -8.99
C TYR A 24 -6.08 -4.64 -7.48
N VAL A 25 -7.23 -5.10 -7.01
CA VAL A 25 -7.46 -5.32 -5.57
C VAL A 25 -6.48 -6.35 -5.02
N ARG A 26 -6.23 -7.42 -5.77
CA ARG A 26 -5.26 -8.45 -5.37
C ARG A 26 -3.83 -7.91 -5.34
N GLN A 27 -3.49 -7.04 -6.27
CA GLN A 27 -2.18 -6.38 -6.31
C GLN A 27 -1.98 -5.50 -5.07
N VAL A 28 -3.00 -4.73 -4.71
CA VAL A 28 -2.97 -3.88 -3.52
C VAL A 28 -2.79 -4.72 -2.25
N ALA A 29 -3.56 -5.79 -2.13
CA ALA A 29 -3.49 -6.68 -0.97
C ALA A 29 -2.11 -7.36 -0.86
N ALA A 30 -1.54 -7.79 -1.99
CA ALA A 30 -0.22 -8.40 -2.02
C ALA A 30 0.87 -7.41 -1.57
N TYR A 31 0.73 -6.16 -1.95
CA TYR A 31 1.66 -5.12 -1.53
C TYR A 31 1.59 -4.90 -0.01
N VAL A 32 0.38 -4.80 0.54
CA VAL A 32 0.20 -4.65 1.98
C VAL A 32 0.78 -5.85 2.73
N ASP A 33 0.54 -7.06 2.24
CA ASP A 33 1.08 -8.29 2.83
C ASP A 33 2.62 -8.26 2.88
N LYS A 34 3.25 -7.85 1.79
CA LYS A 34 4.70 -7.69 1.70
C LYS A 34 5.22 -6.68 2.73
N LYS A 35 4.55 -5.53 2.84
CA LYS A 35 4.96 -4.48 3.77
C LYS A 35 4.80 -4.91 5.23
N LEU A 36 3.76 -5.69 5.53
CA LEU A 36 3.57 -6.24 6.87
C LEU A 36 4.67 -7.24 7.23
N ARG A 37 5.14 -8.03 6.27
CA ARG A 37 6.25 -8.95 6.49
C ARG A 37 7.55 -8.23 6.84
N GLU A 38 7.76 -7.05 6.28
CA GLU A 38 8.96 -6.25 6.56
C GLU A 38 9.04 -5.82 8.02
N THR A 39 7.92 -5.64 8.71
CA THR A 39 7.89 -5.26 10.13
C THR A 39 7.76 -6.45 11.08
N ALA A 40 7.52 -7.65 10.57
CA ALA A 40 7.21 -8.83 11.39
C ALA A 40 8.34 -9.23 12.35
N GLY A 41 9.59 -8.95 12.00
CA GLY A 41 10.76 -9.29 12.81
C GLY A 41 11.20 -8.21 13.79
N SER A 42 10.41 -7.15 13.97
CA SER A 42 10.80 -5.98 14.77
C SER A 42 10.65 -6.17 16.28
N GLY A 43 10.03 -7.28 16.74
CA GLY A 43 9.74 -7.50 18.15
C GLY A 43 8.53 -6.75 18.68
N LEU A 44 7.83 -6.03 17.81
CA LEU A 44 6.64 -5.28 18.20
C LEU A 44 5.39 -6.16 18.23
N ALA A 45 4.40 -5.74 19.00
CA ALA A 45 3.10 -6.37 19.01
C ALA A 45 2.46 -6.26 17.61
N GLN A 46 1.54 -7.16 17.31
CA GLN A 46 0.91 -7.25 15.99
C GLN A 46 0.22 -5.94 15.57
N VAL A 47 -0.46 -5.29 16.51
CA VAL A 47 -1.12 -3.99 16.25
C VAL A 47 -0.10 -2.91 15.93
N ASP A 48 1.01 -2.89 16.67
CA ASP A 48 2.08 -1.91 16.45
C ASP A 48 2.78 -2.13 15.10
N CYS A 49 2.96 -3.38 14.70
CA CYS A 49 3.46 -3.70 13.36
C CYS A 49 2.53 -3.17 12.27
N ALA A 50 1.23 -3.28 12.46
CA ALA A 50 0.25 -2.78 11.51
C ALA A 50 0.32 -1.24 11.41
N VAL A 51 0.44 -0.56 12.54
CA VAL A 51 0.57 0.90 12.58
C VAL A 51 1.87 1.34 11.90
N LEU A 52 2.98 0.70 12.23
CA LEU A 52 4.28 1.02 11.60
C LEU A 52 4.23 0.79 10.09
N THR A 53 3.61 -0.30 9.66
CA THR A 53 3.45 -0.61 8.23
C THR A 53 2.62 0.47 7.52
N ALA A 54 1.51 0.90 8.15
CA ALA A 54 0.68 1.96 7.60
C ALA A 54 1.47 3.27 7.46
N LEU A 55 2.28 3.60 8.45
CA LEU A 55 3.13 4.79 8.39
C LEU A 55 4.17 4.69 7.28
N ASN A 56 4.77 3.52 7.10
CA ASN A 56 5.75 3.29 6.05
C ASN A 56 5.13 3.43 4.65
N ILE A 57 3.92 2.90 4.46
CA ILE A 57 3.21 3.01 3.19
C ILE A 57 2.85 4.48 2.91
N ALA A 58 2.37 5.20 3.93
CA ALA A 58 2.06 6.62 3.78
C ALA A 58 3.32 7.43 3.44
N ASP A 59 4.44 7.11 4.07
CA ASP A 59 5.73 7.76 3.80
C ASP A 59 6.13 7.58 2.33
N GLU A 60 6.03 6.36 1.81
CA GLU A 60 6.31 6.07 0.40
C GLU A 60 5.43 6.89 -0.52
N ARG A 61 4.13 6.96 -0.20
CA ARG A 61 3.15 7.71 -0.99
C ARG A 61 3.53 9.19 -1.09
N PHE A 62 3.87 9.79 0.03
CA PHE A 62 4.23 11.20 0.07
C PHE A 62 5.55 11.47 -0.64
N LYS A 63 6.53 10.59 -0.50
CA LYS A 63 7.82 10.72 -1.22
C LYS A 63 7.66 10.60 -2.72
N GLU A 64 6.84 9.68 -3.19
CA GLU A 64 6.53 9.53 -4.61
C GLU A 64 5.84 10.77 -5.16
N GLN A 65 4.89 11.31 -4.41
CA GLN A 65 4.17 12.52 -4.79
C GLN A 65 5.12 13.73 -4.87
N GLU A 66 6.00 13.88 -3.90
CA GLU A 66 6.99 14.95 -3.87
C GLU A 66 7.95 14.86 -5.05
N ALA A 67 8.46 13.67 -5.34
CA ALA A 67 9.33 13.43 -6.48
C ALA A 67 8.65 13.78 -7.80
N SER A 68 7.38 13.40 -7.95
CA SER A 68 6.58 13.71 -9.14
C SER A 68 6.37 15.20 -9.31
N GLU A 69 6.11 15.93 -8.23
CA GLU A 69 5.94 17.40 -8.26
C GLU A 69 7.24 18.08 -8.64
N ASN A 70 8.37 17.60 -8.13
CA ASN A 70 9.69 18.14 -8.46
C ASN A 70 10.00 17.94 -9.94
N LEU A 71 9.71 16.78 -10.48
CA LEU A 71 9.90 16.50 -11.90
C LEU A 71 9.05 17.40 -12.77
N ARG A 72 7.77 17.57 -12.41
CA ARG A 72 6.88 18.48 -13.13
C ARG A 72 7.39 19.91 -13.14
N ARG A 73 7.94 20.35 -12.02
CA ARG A 73 8.51 21.70 -11.88
C ARG A 73 9.70 21.88 -12.81
N GLN A 74 10.60 20.88 -12.84
CA GLN A 74 11.76 20.89 -13.73
C GLN A 74 11.38 20.92 -15.19
N LEU A 75 10.36 20.16 -15.58
CA LEU A 75 9.86 20.14 -16.95
C LEU A 75 9.29 21.50 -17.37
N LYS A 76 8.61 22.19 -16.45
CA LYS A 76 8.10 23.55 -16.72
C LYS A 76 9.22 24.54 -16.96
N GLU A 77 10.32 24.43 -16.24
CA GLU A 77 11.47 25.32 -16.39
C GLU A 77 12.17 25.14 -17.74
N LEU A 78 12.07 23.94 -18.31
CA LEU A 78 12.68 23.63 -19.61
C LEU A 78 11.81 24.06 -20.79
N LEU A 79 10.55 24.34 -20.56
CA LEU A 79 9.62 24.78 -21.60
C LEU A 79 9.54 26.31 -21.67
#